data_2c92a55b3b320977485812ae75168fca
#
_entry.id   2c92a55b3b320977485812ae75168fca
#
_cell.length_a   1.000
_cell.length_b   1.000
_cell.length_c   1.000
_cell.angle_alpha   90.00
_cell.angle_beta   90.00
_cell.angle_gamma   90.00
#
_symmetry.space_group_name_H-M   'P 1'
#
loop_
_entity.id
_entity.type
_entity.pdbx_description
1 polymer ?
#
loop_
_entity_poly.entity_id
_entity_poly.type
_entity_poly.pdbx_seq_one_letter_code
_entity_poly.pdbx_strand_id
1 'polypeptide(L)'
;MSSSPAAPPVPSSQPAEASGTEILLPKTSESPTLLRIRHSMSHVMAMAVQALFPKAKVTIGPWTETGFYYDFDHPEPFTEADLKAIKKEMVRIIGKKLPLERVEVSRDEAQRRIEAQNEPYKLEILAGLKEPITLYTLGEGWWDLCAGPHVANTAELNPRAFALESVAGAYWRGDEANPQLQRIYGTAWETQEQLEEDRRRKAEALRRDHRRLGKDLDLFSIEDEAGAGLVFWHPRGARMRLLIEDFWRQAHFDDGYELLYTPHVADRTLWKTSGHLDFYAESMFGPMAVDERDYQIKPMNCPFHVLTYASRLRSYRELPIRWAELGTVYRYERPGVMHGLMRVRGFTQDDAHVFCLPDQIGAEILRVL
;
A
#
# COMPACT_ATOMS: atom_id res chain seq x y z
N MET A 1 -51.13 -22.81 5.32
CA MET A 1 -50.94 -21.59 6.12
C MET A 1 -50.23 -22.02 7.40
N SER A 2 -48.93 -21.88 7.45
CA SER A 2 -48.10 -22.19 8.62
C SER A 2 -47.23 -20.95 8.85
N SER A 3 -47.58 -20.19 9.87
CA SER A 3 -46.86 -19.00 10.30
C SER A 3 -45.55 -19.39 10.99
N SER A 4 -44.40 -19.03 10.40
CA SER A 4 -43.10 -19.09 11.08
C SER A 4 -43.06 -18.11 12.25
N PRO A 5 -42.46 -18.46 13.39
CA PRO A 5 -42.30 -17.53 14.51
C PRO A 5 -41.26 -16.49 14.21
N ALA A 6 -41.56 -15.24 14.55
CA ALA A 6 -40.65 -14.11 14.46
C ALA A 6 -39.42 -14.32 15.37
N ALA A 7 -38.22 -13.98 14.87
CA ALA A 7 -36.99 -14.00 15.63
C ALA A 7 -37.04 -12.97 16.77
N PRO A 8 -36.44 -13.23 17.95
CA PRO A 8 -36.41 -12.30 19.05
C PRO A 8 -35.52 -11.08 18.73
N PRO A 9 -35.85 -9.89 19.24
CA PRO A 9 -35.06 -8.72 19.00
C PRO A 9 -33.66 -8.85 19.61
N VAL A 10 -32.64 -8.50 18.83
CA VAL A 10 -31.25 -8.43 19.26
C VAL A 10 -31.13 -7.28 20.26
N PRO A 11 -30.56 -7.48 21.46
CA PRO A 11 -30.37 -6.38 22.40
C PRO A 11 -29.39 -5.36 21.82
N SER A 12 -29.80 -4.12 21.72
CA SER A 12 -28.94 -2.97 21.36
C SER A 12 -27.95 -2.74 22.51
N SER A 13 -26.76 -3.30 22.39
CA SER A 13 -25.64 -2.89 23.23
C SER A 13 -25.16 -1.54 22.71
N GLN A 14 -25.55 -0.45 23.38
CA GLN A 14 -24.88 0.83 23.21
C GLN A 14 -23.41 0.64 23.58
N PRO A 15 -22.45 1.10 22.75
CA PRO A 15 -21.06 1.12 23.16
C PRO A 15 -20.92 2.06 24.35
N ALA A 16 -20.29 1.60 25.42
CA ALA A 16 -19.90 2.45 26.53
C ALA A 16 -19.03 3.60 25.99
N GLU A 17 -19.45 4.83 26.23
CA GLU A 17 -18.65 6.02 25.96
C GLU A 17 -17.37 5.96 26.80
N ALA A 18 -16.28 5.54 26.18
CA ALA A 18 -14.95 5.71 26.72
C ALA A 18 -14.58 7.20 26.53
N SER A 19 -14.72 8.01 27.58
CA SER A 19 -14.26 9.39 27.65
C SER A 19 -12.73 9.44 27.77
N GLY A 20 -12.02 8.93 26.81
CA GLY A 20 -10.60 9.13 26.62
C GLY A 20 -10.39 10.06 25.43
N THR A 21 -9.61 11.12 25.60
CA THR A 21 -9.19 11.98 24.49
C THR A 21 -8.56 11.10 23.41
N GLU A 22 -9.15 11.05 22.23
CA GLU A 22 -8.62 10.25 21.12
C GLU A 22 -7.24 10.77 20.74
N ILE A 23 -6.22 9.89 20.78
CA ILE A 23 -4.86 10.23 20.38
C ILE A 23 -4.82 10.21 18.85
N LEU A 24 -4.63 11.38 18.26
CA LEU A 24 -4.51 11.54 16.82
C LEU A 24 -3.16 11.04 16.35
N LEU A 25 -3.17 10.28 15.25
CA LEU A 25 -1.99 9.78 14.55
C LEU A 25 -1.99 10.33 13.11
N PRO A 26 -1.56 11.58 12.91
CA PRO A 26 -1.57 12.18 11.58
C PRO A 26 -0.55 11.49 10.66
N LYS A 27 -0.85 11.48 9.37
CA LYS A 27 0.11 11.07 8.34
C LYS A 27 1.21 12.12 8.20
N THR A 28 2.32 11.74 7.60
CA THR A 28 3.43 12.66 7.33
C THR A 28 3.00 13.83 6.45
N SER A 29 2.21 13.56 5.41
CA SER A 29 1.66 14.57 4.50
C SER A 29 0.72 15.56 5.17
N GLU A 30 0.14 15.22 6.32
CA GLU A 30 -0.80 16.03 7.09
C GLU A 30 -0.10 16.91 8.16
N SER A 31 1.19 16.63 8.46
CA SER A 31 1.94 17.31 9.53
C SER A 31 3.36 17.69 9.09
N PRO A 32 3.61 19.00 8.82
CA PRO A 32 4.97 19.47 8.55
C PRO A 32 5.97 19.20 9.66
N THR A 33 5.50 19.08 10.90
CA THR A 33 6.33 18.73 12.07
C THR A 33 6.77 17.26 11.97
N LEU A 34 5.83 16.34 11.75
CA LEU A 34 6.15 14.91 11.60
C LEU A 34 7.03 14.65 10.39
N LEU A 35 6.84 15.38 9.29
CA LEU A 35 7.70 15.29 8.12
C LEU A 35 9.16 15.57 8.52
N ARG A 36 9.41 16.69 9.21
CA ARG A 36 10.77 17.05 9.68
C ARG A 36 11.32 16.04 10.67
N ILE A 37 10.51 15.58 11.63
CA ILE A 37 10.91 14.58 12.62
C ILE A 37 11.31 13.28 11.92
N ARG A 38 10.46 12.71 11.07
CA ARG A 38 10.67 11.44 10.38
C ARG A 38 11.86 11.48 9.44
N HIS A 39 12.00 12.56 8.68
CA HIS A 39 13.14 12.74 7.80
C HIS A 39 14.46 12.88 8.58
N SER A 40 14.46 13.64 9.68
CA SER A 40 15.65 13.75 10.53
C SER A 40 15.99 12.44 11.25
N MET A 41 14.97 11.66 11.64
CA MET A 41 15.19 10.35 12.24
C MET A 41 15.83 9.35 11.28
N SER A 42 15.57 9.44 9.97
CA SER A 42 16.26 8.60 8.98
C SER A 42 17.76 8.92 8.93
N HIS A 43 18.14 10.21 9.00
CA HIS A 43 19.54 10.64 9.05
C HIS A 43 20.22 10.23 10.37
N VAL A 44 19.53 10.39 11.50
CA VAL A 44 20.04 9.91 12.80
C VAL A 44 20.27 8.40 12.78
N MET A 45 19.40 7.65 12.10
CA MET A 45 19.56 6.20 11.91
C MET A 45 20.77 5.89 11.04
N ALA A 46 20.95 6.60 9.92
CA ALA A 46 22.09 6.40 9.03
C ALA A 46 23.42 6.69 9.75
N MET A 47 23.49 7.80 10.49
CA MET A 47 24.64 8.12 11.34
C MET A 47 24.91 7.03 12.38
N ALA A 48 23.88 6.49 13.03
CA ALA A 48 24.01 5.43 14.02
C ALA A 48 24.51 4.12 13.40
N VAL A 49 23.98 3.75 12.23
CA VAL A 49 24.43 2.56 11.51
C VAL A 49 25.89 2.67 11.11
N GLN A 50 26.31 3.78 10.50
CA GLN A 50 27.72 3.97 10.12
C GLN A 50 28.69 4.01 11.31
N ALA A 51 28.24 4.53 12.47
CA ALA A 51 29.03 4.51 13.69
C ALA A 51 29.27 3.10 14.24
N LEU A 52 28.28 2.22 14.12
CA LEU A 52 28.37 0.83 14.62
C LEU A 52 28.92 -0.14 13.55
N PHE A 53 28.62 0.14 12.29
CA PHE A 53 28.97 -0.70 11.14
C PHE A 53 29.70 0.15 10.08
N PRO A 54 31.01 0.42 10.26
CA PRO A 54 31.77 1.33 9.36
C PRO A 54 31.86 0.85 7.91
N LYS A 55 31.55 -0.43 7.64
CA LYS A 55 31.50 -0.99 6.28
C LYS A 55 30.16 -0.76 5.57
N ALA A 56 29.10 -0.38 6.31
CA ALA A 56 27.80 -0.13 5.73
C ALA A 56 27.81 1.14 4.86
N LYS A 57 27.38 1.00 3.61
CA LYS A 57 27.22 2.11 2.68
C LYS A 57 25.79 2.64 2.78
N VAL A 58 25.66 3.94 2.76
CA VAL A 58 24.38 4.63 2.83
C VAL A 58 23.85 4.95 1.43
N THR A 59 22.55 4.82 1.24
CA THR A 59 21.92 5.10 -0.05
C THR A 59 20.89 6.22 0.07
N ILE A 60 19.62 5.92 0.35
CA ILE A 60 18.55 6.89 0.53
C ILE A 60 17.75 6.59 1.79
N GLY A 61 17.25 7.65 2.43
CA GLY A 61 16.46 7.56 3.66
C GLY A 61 15.23 8.48 3.67
N PRO A 62 14.21 8.22 2.84
CA PRO A 62 13.01 9.04 2.82
C PRO A 62 12.10 8.76 4.02
N TRP A 63 11.21 9.72 4.28
CA TRP A 63 10.05 9.51 5.12
C TRP A 63 8.96 8.73 4.37
N THR A 64 8.07 8.10 5.12
CA THR A 64 6.83 7.48 4.62
C THR A 64 5.63 8.11 5.34
N GLU A 65 4.41 7.79 4.93
CA GLU A 65 3.21 8.34 5.56
C GLU A 65 3.07 8.02 7.06
N THR A 66 3.70 6.95 7.53
CA THR A 66 3.62 6.50 8.93
C THR A 66 4.97 6.38 9.64
N GLY A 67 6.07 6.72 8.95
CA GLY A 67 7.40 6.54 9.51
C GLY A 67 8.51 7.00 8.58
N PHE A 68 9.59 6.25 8.55
CA PHE A 68 10.77 6.46 7.72
C PHE A 68 11.47 5.15 7.46
N TYR A 69 12.37 5.13 6.50
CA TYR A 69 13.33 4.04 6.33
C TYR A 69 14.69 4.57 5.86
N TYR A 70 15.67 3.70 5.87
CA TYR A 70 16.95 3.96 5.20
C TYR A 70 17.49 2.65 4.61
N ASP A 71 18.06 2.74 3.40
CA ASP A 71 18.62 1.60 2.69
C ASP A 71 20.15 1.58 2.87
N PHE A 72 20.66 0.40 3.21
CA PHE A 72 22.06 0.17 3.46
C PHE A 72 22.59 -0.97 2.59
N ASP A 73 23.77 -0.78 2.00
CA ASP A 73 24.55 -1.90 1.48
C ASP A 73 25.50 -2.36 2.60
N HIS A 74 25.26 -3.54 3.13
CA HIS A 74 26.04 -4.15 4.20
C HIS A 74 26.20 -5.64 3.93
N PRO A 75 27.44 -6.19 4.04
CA PRO A 75 27.71 -7.57 3.69
C PRO A 75 27.01 -8.61 4.59
N GLU A 76 26.69 -8.27 5.82
CA GLU A 76 26.03 -9.14 6.77
C GLU A 76 24.59 -8.70 7.03
N PRO A 77 23.60 -9.63 7.13
CA PRO A 77 22.22 -9.26 7.44
C PRO A 77 22.11 -8.62 8.82
N PHE A 78 21.41 -7.50 8.90
CA PHE A 78 21.06 -6.90 10.19
C PHE A 78 20.11 -7.79 10.98
N THR A 79 20.44 -8.00 12.26
CA THR A 79 19.67 -8.81 13.19
C THR A 79 18.80 -7.96 14.12
N GLU A 80 17.91 -8.59 14.88
CA GLU A 80 17.16 -7.89 15.95
C GLU A 80 18.09 -7.31 17.06
N ALA A 81 19.24 -7.95 17.30
CA ALA A 81 20.23 -7.43 18.23
C ALA A 81 20.87 -6.14 17.69
N ASP A 82 21.14 -6.08 16.39
CA ASP A 82 21.65 -4.89 15.73
C ASP A 82 20.64 -3.74 15.75
N LEU A 83 19.36 -4.01 15.51
CA LEU A 83 18.32 -2.98 15.64
C LEU A 83 18.26 -2.39 17.04
N LYS A 84 18.44 -3.21 18.10
CA LYS A 84 18.51 -2.72 19.48
C LYS A 84 19.75 -1.87 19.72
N ALA A 85 20.91 -2.26 19.17
CA ALA A 85 22.15 -1.49 19.26
C ALA A 85 22.04 -0.16 18.50
N ILE A 86 21.51 -0.18 17.28
CA ILE A 86 21.26 1.02 16.45
C ILE A 86 20.33 1.96 17.20
N LYS A 87 19.22 1.47 17.75
CA LYS A 87 18.29 2.30 18.53
C LYS A 87 18.98 2.98 19.71
N LYS A 88 19.81 2.25 20.44
CA LYS A 88 20.58 2.81 21.58
C LYS A 88 21.52 3.92 21.13
N GLU A 89 22.20 3.72 19.99
CA GLU A 89 23.08 4.72 19.42
C GLU A 89 22.31 5.95 18.92
N MET A 90 21.14 5.75 18.29
CA MET A 90 20.24 6.87 17.90
C MET A 90 19.86 7.71 19.11
N VAL A 91 19.48 7.08 20.23
CA VAL A 91 19.17 7.80 21.49
C VAL A 91 20.39 8.61 21.97
N ARG A 92 21.61 8.04 21.86
CA ARG A 92 22.86 8.74 22.21
C ARG A 92 23.11 9.95 21.32
N ILE A 93 22.88 9.81 20.02
CA ILE A 93 23.01 10.91 19.03
C ILE A 93 22.00 12.02 19.34
N ILE A 94 20.74 11.69 19.57
CA ILE A 94 19.69 12.65 19.93
C ILE A 94 20.09 13.44 21.19
N GLY A 95 20.61 12.72 22.20
CA GLY A 95 21.04 13.35 23.45
C GLY A 95 22.21 14.32 23.32
N LYS A 96 22.97 14.27 22.25
CA LYS A 96 24.06 15.24 21.96
C LYS A 96 23.57 16.61 21.49
N LYS A 97 22.29 16.73 21.16
CA LYS A 97 21.65 17.99 20.69
C LYS A 97 22.41 18.63 19.52
N LEU A 98 22.67 17.82 18.48
CA LEU A 98 23.44 18.23 17.30
C LEU A 98 22.59 19.11 16.39
N PRO A 99 23.14 20.20 15.81
CA PRO A 99 22.46 20.99 14.80
C PRO A 99 22.35 20.21 13.49
N LEU A 100 21.25 20.42 12.74
CA LEU A 100 21.06 19.99 11.36
C LEU A 100 21.07 21.22 10.47
N GLU A 101 22.10 21.38 9.66
CA GLU A 101 22.30 22.57 8.85
C GLU A 101 22.31 22.23 7.36
N ARG A 102 21.58 23.01 6.58
CA ARG A 102 21.55 22.92 5.13
C ARG A 102 22.74 23.69 4.56
N VAL A 103 23.56 23.02 3.79
CA VAL A 103 24.75 23.61 3.15
C VAL A 103 24.61 23.45 1.63
N GLU A 104 24.72 24.56 0.90
CA GLU A 104 24.81 24.50 -0.55
C GLU A 104 26.29 24.38 -0.97
N VAL A 105 26.58 23.46 -1.86
CA VAL A 105 27.92 23.18 -2.37
C VAL A 105 27.89 23.06 -3.89
N SER A 106 29.07 23.28 -4.51
CA SER A 106 29.22 22.96 -5.93
C SER A 106 29.19 21.42 -6.15
N ARG A 107 28.90 21.00 -7.36
CA ARG A 107 28.96 19.58 -7.75
C ARG A 107 30.34 18.97 -7.49
N ASP A 108 31.40 19.66 -7.83
CA ASP A 108 32.78 19.22 -7.63
C ASP A 108 33.11 19.03 -6.14
N GLU A 109 32.60 19.90 -5.30
CA GLU A 109 32.77 19.78 -3.85
C GLU A 109 31.96 18.62 -3.28
N ALA A 110 30.72 18.47 -3.70
CA ALA A 110 29.90 17.31 -3.31
C ALA A 110 30.57 15.99 -3.74
N GLN A 111 31.06 15.90 -4.97
CA GLN A 111 31.73 14.73 -5.48
C GLN A 111 32.98 14.39 -4.66
N ARG A 112 33.87 15.36 -4.41
CA ARG A 112 35.07 15.16 -3.58
C ARG A 112 34.74 14.63 -2.18
N ARG A 113 33.71 15.18 -1.54
CA ARG A 113 33.27 14.73 -0.20
C ARG A 113 32.73 13.29 -0.23
N ILE A 114 31.93 12.92 -1.25
CA ILE A 114 31.38 11.58 -1.41
C ILE A 114 32.50 10.57 -1.68
N GLU A 115 33.45 10.90 -2.56
CA GLU A 115 34.60 10.05 -2.87
C GLU A 115 35.49 9.81 -1.65
N ALA A 116 35.70 10.86 -0.83
CA ALA A 116 36.48 10.77 0.39
C ALA A 116 35.83 9.82 1.43
N GLN A 117 34.51 9.69 1.44
CA GLN A 117 33.77 8.75 2.28
C GLN A 117 33.54 7.39 1.62
N ASN A 118 33.95 7.22 0.35
CA ASN A 118 33.75 6.01 -0.42
C ASN A 118 32.27 5.55 -0.44
N GLU A 119 31.33 6.46 -0.78
CA GLU A 119 29.90 6.23 -0.86
C GLU A 119 29.43 6.14 -2.33
N PRO A 120 29.54 4.97 -2.99
CA PRO A 120 29.30 4.84 -4.44
C PRO A 120 27.86 5.18 -4.83
N TYR A 121 26.88 4.80 -4.02
CA TYR A 121 25.47 5.10 -4.30
C TYR A 121 25.16 6.59 -4.29
N LYS A 122 25.86 7.36 -3.44
CA LYS A 122 25.74 8.83 -3.42
C LYS A 122 26.31 9.48 -4.67
N LEU A 123 27.35 8.90 -5.28
CA LEU A 123 27.88 9.35 -6.57
C LEU A 123 26.86 9.18 -7.69
N GLU A 124 26.17 8.03 -7.72
CA GLU A 124 25.12 7.79 -8.70
C GLU A 124 23.91 8.72 -8.52
N ILE A 125 23.55 9.04 -7.27
CA ILE A 125 22.50 10.01 -6.98
C ILE A 125 22.93 11.40 -7.44
N LEU A 126 24.14 11.82 -7.12
CA LEU A 126 24.70 13.12 -7.49
C LEU A 126 24.67 13.32 -9.01
N ALA A 127 24.98 12.28 -9.79
CA ALA A 127 24.97 12.36 -11.27
C ALA A 127 23.59 12.77 -11.83
N GLY A 128 22.49 12.38 -11.16
CA GLY A 128 21.13 12.71 -11.58
C GLY A 128 20.55 14.02 -11.03
N LEU A 129 21.21 14.68 -10.08
CA LEU A 129 20.72 15.90 -9.46
C LEU A 129 20.98 17.13 -10.34
N LYS A 130 20.14 18.15 -10.19
CA LYS A 130 20.33 19.50 -10.75
C LYS A 130 20.87 20.42 -9.68
N GLU A 131 21.66 21.41 -10.07
CA GLU A 131 22.11 22.44 -9.13
C GLU A 131 20.94 23.37 -8.72
N PRO A 132 20.99 23.92 -7.47
CA PRO A 132 22.07 23.81 -6.49
C PRO A 132 22.09 22.44 -5.79
N ILE A 133 23.31 21.91 -5.53
CA ILE A 133 23.50 20.70 -4.74
C ILE A 133 23.45 21.05 -3.26
N THR A 134 22.65 20.31 -2.50
CA THR A 134 22.47 20.56 -1.07
C THR A 134 22.87 19.33 -0.25
N LEU A 135 23.58 19.61 0.83
CA LEU A 135 23.94 18.65 1.87
C LEU A 135 23.26 19.08 3.17
N TYR A 136 22.90 18.12 3.99
CA TYR A 136 22.54 18.36 5.39
C TYR A 136 23.62 17.78 6.30
N THR A 137 24.21 18.63 7.14
CA THR A 137 25.14 18.19 8.19
C THR A 137 24.39 17.83 9.44
N LEU A 138 24.88 16.86 10.19
CA LEU A 138 24.40 16.46 11.51
C LEU A 138 25.57 16.58 12.51
N GLY A 139 25.72 17.77 13.09
CA GLY A 139 26.91 18.17 13.82
C GLY A 139 28.13 18.30 12.91
N GLU A 140 29.34 18.23 13.49
CA GLU A 140 30.58 18.48 12.75
C GLU A 140 31.10 17.29 11.94
N GLY A 141 30.62 16.07 12.21
CA GLY A 141 31.26 14.86 11.70
C GLY A 141 30.46 14.02 10.71
N TRP A 142 29.19 14.32 10.47
CA TRP A 142 28.34 13.54 9.60
C TRP A 142 27.48 14.43 8.69
N TRP A 143 27.25 13.99 7.47
CA TRP A 143 26.43 14.71 6.51
C TRP A 143 25.80 13.74 5.50
N ASP A 144 24.72 14.16 4.86
CA ASP A 144 24.06 13.43 3.79
C ASP A 144 23.69 14.35 2.61
N LEU A 145 23.58 13.76 1.42
CA LEU A 145 23.11 14.41 0.21
C LEU A 145 21.59 14.51 0.28
N CYS A 146 21.05 15.67 0.61
CA CYS A 146 19.64 15.83 0.93
C CYS A 146 19.15 17.26 0.68
N ALA A 147 17.88 17.39 0.28
CA ALA A 147 17.20 18.68 0.09
C ALA A 147 16.37 19.11 1.33
N GLY A 148 16.19 18.24 2.33
CA GLY A 148 15.36 18.50 3.50
C GLY A 148 13.85 18.33 3.23
N PRO A 149 12.96 18.90 4.07
CA PRO A 149 13.28 19.66 5.30
C PRO A 149 13.63 18.76 6.49
N HIS A 150 14.31 19.33 7.47
CA HIS A 150 14.69 18.69 8.73
C HIS A 150 14.32 19.57 9.93
N VAL A 151 14.41 18.99 11.16
CA VAL A 151 14.44 19.78 12.39
C VAL A 151 15.73 20.61 12.46
N ALA A 152 15.73 21.70 13.19
CA ALA A 152 16.95 22.52 13.33
C ALA A 152 18.00 21.86 14.25
N ASN A 153 17.54 21.03 15.20
CA ASN A 153 18.42 20.39 16.17
C ASN A 153 17.86 19.04 16.59
N THR A 154 18.72 18.05 16.86
CA THR A 154 18.28 16.74 17.36
C THR A 154 17.59 16.80 18.72
N ALA A 155 17.70 17.91 19.47
CA ALA A 155 16.93 18.11 20.70
C ALA A 155 15.41 18.21 20.47
N GLU A 156 14.96 18.49 19.25
CA GLU A 156 13.55 18.50 18.87
C GLU A 156 12.99 17.07 18.66
N LEU A 157 13.87 16.06 18.59
CA LEU A 157 13.51 14.66 18.43
C LEU A 157 13.28 14.03 19.80
N ASN A 158 12.12 13.43 20.01
CA ASN A 158 11.82 12.76 21.26
C ASN A 158 12.42 11.33 21.30
N PRO A 159 13.41 11.06 22.17
CA PRO A 159 14.08 9.74 22.22
C PRO A 159 13.16 8.60 22.72
N ARG A 160 11.97 8.93 23.23
CA ARG A 160 10.96 7.94 23.66
C ARG A 160 9.85 7.73 22.66
N ALA A 161 9.77 8.58 21.63
CA ALA A 161 8.67 8.58 20.66
C ALA A 161 9.04 7.96 19.30
N PHE A 162 10.02 7.06 19.25
CA PHE A 162 10.38 6.34 18.02
C PHE A 162 10.66 4.85 18.26
N ALA A 163 10.55 4.08 17.19
CA ALA A 163 10.92 2.68 17.17
C ALA A 163 11.58 2.31 15.83
N LEU A 164 12.52 1.38 15.84
CA LEU A 164 12.91 0.60 14.69
C LEU A 164 12.01 -0.62 14.63
N GLU A 165 11.50 -0.96 13.45
CA GLU A 165 10.42 -1.93 13.32
C GLU A 165 10.89 -3.25 12.69
N SER A 166 11.54 -3.18 11.54
CA SER A 166 11.93 -4.38 10.78
C SER A 166 13.08 -4.10 9.82
N VAL A 167 13.69 -5.18 9.35
CA VAL A 167 14.61 -5.16 8.21
C VAL A 167 13.96 -5.93 7.06
N ALA A 168 14.07 -5.41 5.84
CA ALA A 168 13.65 -6.09 4.63
C ALA A 168 14.68 -5.92 3.51
N GLY A 169 14.73 -6.85 2.57
CA GLY A 169 15.49 -6.69 1.33
C GLY A 169 14.84 -5.64 0.42
N ALA A 170 15.64 -4.84 -0.26
CA ALA A 170 15.20 -3.91 -1.30
C ALA A 170 16.24 -3.85 -2.40
N TYR A 171 15.83 -3.89 -3.66
CA TYR A 171 16.78 -3.71 -4.76
C TYR A 171 17.05 -2.22 -4.98
N TRP A 172 18.31 -1.89 -5.25
CA TRP A 172 18.69 -0.52 -5.58
C TRP A 172 17.86 -0.01 -6.76
N ARG A 173 17.22 1.15 -6.59
CA ARG A 173 16.27 1.77 -7.55
C ARG A 173 15.08 0.86 -7.95
N GLY A 174 14.78 -0.17 -7.16
CA GLY A 174 13.65 -1.07 -7.42
C GLY A 174 13.86 -2.05 -8.59
N ASP A 175 15.07 -2.18 -9.10
CA ASP A 175 15.43 -3.07 -10.22
C ASP A 175 16.12 -4.32 -9.68
N GLU A 176 15.59 -5.49 -9.96
CA GLU A 176 16.12 -6.79 -9.54
C GLU A 176 17.51 -7.11 -10.11
N ALA A 177 17.93 -6.42 -11.19
CA ALA A 177 19.27 -6.54 -11.75
C ALA A 177 20.33 -5.80 -10.92
N ASN A 178 19.93 -4.88 -10.03
CA ASN A 178 20.80 -4.10 -9.17
C ASN A 178 21.09 -4.80 -7.83
N PRO A 179 22.12 -4.36 -7.08
CA PRO A 179 22.44 -4.91 -5.77
C PRO A 179 21.24 -4.91 -4.82
N GLN A 180 21.11 -5.99 -4.06
CA GLN A 180 20.14 -6.10 -2.99
C GLN A 180 20.64 -5.39 -1.75
N LEU A 181 19.90 -4.40 -1.29
CA LEU A 181 20.15 -3.59 -0.10
C LEU A 181 19.33 -4.10 1.07
N GLN A 182 19.69 -3.65 2.26
CA GLN A 182 18.95 -3.91 3.50
C GLN A 182 18.24 -2.62 3.92
N ARG A 183 16.91 -2.65 3.95
CA ARG A 183 16.06 -1.54 4.34
C ARG A 183 15.67 -1.68 5.79
N ILE A 184 16.07 -0.73 6.63
CA ILE A 184 15.62 -0.64 8.02
C ILE A 184 14.44 0.31 8.10
N TYR A 185 13.30 -0.19 8.55
CA TYR A 185 12.09 0.61 8.78
C TYR A 185 12.05 1.13 10.21
N GLY A 186 11.56 2.35 10.36
CA GLY A 186 11.29 2.97 11.65
C GLY A 186 10.05 3.85 11.64
N THR A 187 9.50 4.10 12.81
CA THR A 187 8.44 5.07 13.02
C THR A 187 8.86 6.11 14.05
N ALA A 188 8.41 7.35 13.89
CA ALA A 188 8.67 8.41 14.85
C ALA A 188 7.44 9.33 14.96
N TRP A 189 7.23 9.82 16.18
CA TRP A 189 6.08 10.61 16.58
C TRP A 189 6.56 11.80 17.42
N GLU A 190 5.66 12.77 17.63
CA GLU A 190 5.95 13.93 18.49
C GLU A 190 5.99 13.53 19.96
N THR A 191 5.10 12.62 20.38
CA THR A 191 4.97 12.20 21.76
C THR A 191 5.06 10.68 21.93
N GLN A 192 5.38 10.24 23.15
CA GLN A 192 5.44 8.82 23.48
C GLN A 192 4.05 8.18 23.41
N GLU A 193 3.01 8.89 23.77
CA GLU A 193 1.62 8.43 23.74
C GLU A 193 1.18 8.10 22.30
N GLN A 194 1.60 8.90 21.32
CA GLN A 194 1.36 8.61 19.91
C GLN A 194 2.06 7.34 19.47
N LEU A 195 3.30 7.11 19.88
CA LEU A 195 4.02 5.86 19.58
C LEU A 195 3.31 4.65 20.21
N GLU A 196 2.84 4.76 21.45
CA GLU A 196 2.14 3.69 22.14
C GLU A 196 0.80 3.37 21.45
N GLU A 197 0.06 4.39 21.04
CA GLU A 197 -1.18 4.24 20.29
C GLU A 197 -0.93 3.62 18.89
N ASP A 198 0.11 4.05 18.17
CA ASP A 198 0.51 3.43 16.89
C ASP A 198 0.81 1.93 17.08
N ARG A 199 1.57 1.59 18.11
CA ARG A 199 1.85 0.18 18.45
C ARG A 199 0.59 -0.59 18.80
N ARG A 200 -0.31 0.00 19.56
CA ARG A 200 -1.60 -0.62 19.90
C ARG A 200 -2.42 -0.88 18.64
N ARG A 201 -2.52 0.10 17.72
CA ARG A 201 -3.22 -0.06 16.44
C ARG A 201 -2.57 -1.13 15.56
N LYS A 202 -1.25 -1.17 15.47
CA LYS A 202 -0.51 -2.20 14.72
C LYS A 202 -0.73 -3.61 15.31
N ALA A 203 -0.67 -3.75 16.63
CA ALA A 203 -0.94 -5.02 17.30
C ALA A 203 -2.38 -5.48 17.07
N GLU A 204 -3.35 -4.57 17.13
CA GLU A 204 -4.74 -4.88 16.84
C GLU A 204 -4.95 -5.23 15.35
N ALA A 205 -4.29 -4.53 14.43
CA ALA A 205 -4.31 -4.87 13.00
C ALA A 205 -3.79 -6.29 12.75
N LEU A 206 -2.67 -6.67 13.39
CA LEU A 206 -2.13 -8.03 13.31
C LEU A 206 -3.11 -9.07 13.90
N ARG A 207 -3.76 -8.73 15.01
CA ARG A 207 -4.79 -9.60 15.62
C ARG A 207 -5.99 -9.81 14.69
N ARG A 208 -6.36 -8.77 13.91
CA ARG A 208 -7.47 -8.79 12.95
C ARG A 208 -7.05 -9.17 11.54
N ASP A 209 -5.80 -9.58 11.32
CA ASP A 209 -5.33 -9.96 9.98
C ASP A 209 -6.20 -11.10 9.43
N HIS A 210 -6.81 -10.86 8.28
CA HIS A 210 -7.73 -11.79 7.64
C HIS A 210 -7.07 -13.14 7.29
N ARG A 211 -5.75 -13.15 7.04
CA ARG A 211 -5.01 -14.40 6.76
C ARG A 211 -4.96 -15.30 7.99
N ARG A 212 -4.79 -14.69 9.17
CA ARG A 212 -4.84 -15.38 10.44
C ARG A 212 -6.27 -15.80 10.77
N LEU A 213 -7.21 -14.84 10.78
CA LEU A 213 -8.60 -15.12 11.11
C LEU A 213 -9.24 -16.10 10.11
N GLY A 214 -8.89 -16.01 8.83
CA GLY A 214 -9.35 -16.94 7.81
C GLY A 214 -9.00 -18.38 8.13
N LYS A 215 -7.75 -18.61 8.57
CA LYS A 215 -7.28 -19.93 9.00
C LYS A 215 -7.90 -20.36 10.35
N ASP A 216 -7.83 -19.49 11.37
CA ASP A 216 -8.29 -19.81 12.73
C ASP A 216 -9.77 -20.11 12.79
N LEU A 217 -10.58 -19.46 11.94
CA LEU A 217 -12.04 -19.59 11.87
C LEU A 217 -12.53 -20.49 10.73
N ASP A 218 -11.63 -21.06 9.95
CA ASP A 218 -11.95 -21.92 8.79
C ASP A 218 -12.86 -21.20 7.78
N LEU A 219 -12.45 -19.99 7.33
CA LEU A 219 -13.24 -19.16 6.43
C LEU A 219 -12.90 -19.37 4.96
N PHE A 220 -11.63 -19.52 4.65
CA PHE A 220 -11.13 -19.74 3.28
C PHE A 220 -9.74 -20.34 3.28
N SER A 221 -9.36 -20.90 2.13
CA SER A 221 -8.00 -21.36 1.84
C SER A 221 -7.55 -20.93 0.43
N ILE A 222 -6.27 -21.05 0.18
CA ILE A 222 -5.64 -20.94 -1.14
C ILE A 222 -4.81 -22.21 -1.29
N GLU A 223 -5.18 -23.08 -2.22
CA GLU A 223 -4.57 -24.39 -2.41
C GLU A 223 -3.59 -24.36 -3.57
N ASP A 224 -2.36 -24.86 -3.35
CA ASP A 224 -1.31 -24.87 -4.37
C ASP A 224 -1.70 -25.71 -5.59
N GLU A 225 -2.47 -26.79 -5.40
CA GLU A 225 -2.95 -27.67 -6.45
C GLU A 225 -3.91 -26.98 -7.42
N ALA A 226 -4.64 -25.98 -6.96
CA ALA A 226 -5.53 -25.18 -7.81
C ALA A 226 -4.83 -23.97 -8.43
N GLY A 227 -3.69 -23.59 -7.86
CA GLY A 227 -2.90 -22.45 -8.28
C GLY A 227 -2.99 -21.26 -7.35
N ALA A 228 -1.86 -20.58 -7.22
CA ALA A 228 -1.71 -19.46 -6.31
C ALA A 228 -2.68 -18.31 -6.62
N GLY A 229 -3.29 -17.73 -5.58
CA GLY A 229 -4.19 -16.60 -5.68
C GLY A 229 -5.62 -16.94 -6.14
N LEU A 230 -6.00 -18.22 -6.10
CA LEU A 230 -7.37 -18.68 -6.29
C LEU A 230 -7.96 -19.06 -4.93
N VAL A 231 -9.02 -18.37 -4.52
CA VAL A 231 -9.59 -18.48 -3.17
C VAL A 231 -10.70 -19.50 -3.11
N PHE A 232 -10.60 -20.45 -2.16
CA PHE A 232 -11.65 -21.40 -1.80
C PHE A 232 -12.37 -20.88 -0.59
N TRP A 233 -13.65 -20.56 -0.73
CA TRP A 233 -14.50 -20.15 0.39
C TRP A 233 -15.07 -21.36 1.10
N HIS A 234 -14.71 -21.57 2.36
CA HIS A 234 -15.24 -22.63 3.20
C HIS A 234 -16.66 -22.31 3.66
N PRO A 235 -17.44 -23.28 4.19
CA PRO A 235 -18.87 -23.07 4.49
C PRO A 235 -19.16 -21.84 5.36
N ARG A 236 -18.30 -21.54 6.34
CA ARG A 236 -18.46 -20.35 7.20
C ARG A 236 -18.18 -19.05 6.45
N GLY A 237 -17.09 -19.03 5.70
CA GLY A 237 -16.72 -17.89 4.86
C GLY A 237 -17.74 -17.65 3.75
N ALA A 238 -18.21 -18.71 3.09
CA ALA A 238 -19.24 -18.62 2.07
C ALA A 238 -20.56 -18.05 2.64
N ARG A 239 -20.93 -18.40 3.87
CA ARG A 239 -22.09 -17.82 4.53
C ARG A 239 -21.92 -16.33 4.83
N MET A 240 -20.73 -15.91 5.33
CA MET A 240 -20.44 -14.50 5.53
C MET A 240 -20.48 -13.72 4.21
N ARG A 241 -19.86 -14.29 3.17
CA ARG A 241 -19.89 -13.71 1.83
C ARG A 241 -21.32 -13.55 1.31
N LEU A 242 -22.16 -14.57 1.44
CA LEU A 242 -23.57 -14.52 1.03
C LEU A 242 -24.33 -13.38 1.71
N LEU A 243 -24.15 -13.19 3.02
CA LEU A 243 -24.80 -12.10 3.75
C LEU A 243 -24.39 -10.71 3.25
N ILE A 244 -23.11 -10.53 2.90
CA ILE A 244 -22.59 -9.28 2.32
C ILE A 244 -23.17 -9.08 0.91
N GLU A 245 -23.19 -10.15 0.10
CA GLU A 245 -23.74 -10.11 -1.26
C GLU A 245 -25.24 -9.83 -1.26
N ASP A 246 -26.00 -10.36 -0.31
CA ASP A 246 -27.44 -10.09 -0.18
C ASP A 246 -27.70 -8.64 0.22
N PHE A 247 -26.92 -8.10 1.17
CA PHE A 247 -26.98 -6.68 1.52
C PHE A 247 -26.68 -5.81 0.29
N TRP A 248 -25.60 -6.13 -0.45
CA TRP A 248 -25.20 -5.40 -1.65
C TRP A 248 -26.31 -5.42 -2.72
N ARG A 249 -26.92 -6.58 -3.01
CA ARG A 249 -28.01 -6.70 -3.98
C ARG A 249 -29.19 -5.83 -3.59
N GLN A 250 -29.59 -5.87 -2.33
CA GLN A 250 -30.72 -5.08 -1.86
C GLN A 250 -30.44 -3.58 -1.96
N ALA A 251 -29.26 -3.13 -1.51
CA ALA A 251 -28.86 -1.74 -1.61
C ALA A 251 -28.86 -1.22 -3.04
N HIS A 252 -28.40 -2.01 -4.01
CA HIS A 252 -28.41 -1.64 -5.42
C HIS A 252 -29.82 -1.58 -6.01
N PHE A 253 -30.69 -2.53 -5.65
CA PHE A 253 -32.10 -2.48 -6.07
C PHE A 253 -32.82 -1.26 -5.49
N ASP A 254 -32.60 -0.96 -4.23
CA ASP A 254 -33.22 0.21 -3.57
C ASP A 254 -32.73 1.53 -4.17
N ASP A 255 -31.50 1.57 -4.67
CA ASP A 255 -30.92 2.73 -5.38
C ASP A 255 -31.17 2.70 -6.90
N GLY A 256 -32.02 1.82 -7.42
CA GLY A 256 -32.47 1.77 -8.80
C GLY A 256 -31.46 1.22 -9.79
N TYR A 257 -30.55 0.34 -9.36
CA TYR A 257 -29.71 -0.45 -10.25
C TYR A 257 -30.43 -1.74 -10.67
N GLU A 258 -30.16 -2.17 -11.90
CA GLU A 258 -30.54 -3.51 -12.39
C GLU A 258 -29.30 -4.40 -12.40
N LEU A 259 -29.48 -5.69 -12.10
CA LEU A 259 -28.37 -6.64 -12.03
C LEU A 259 -28.12 -7.32 -13.37
N LEU A 260 -26.85 -7.49 -13.70
CA LEU A 260 -26.38 -8.32 -14.80
C LEU A 260 -25.63 -9.55 -14.29
N TYR A 261 -25.59 -10.58 -15.13
CA TYR A 261 -24.70 -11.73 -15.04
C TYR A 261 -24.04 -11.93 -16.37
N THR A 262 -22.71 -11.86 -16.41
CA THR A 262 -21.95 -11.97 -17.66
C THR A 262 -21.04 -13.19 -17.66
N PRO A 263 -20.72 -13.76 -18.86
CA PRO A 263 -19.84 -14.90 -18.96
C PRO A 263 -18.44 -14.63 -18.38
N HIS A 264 -17.74 -15.67 -17.94
CA HIS A 264 -16.37 -15.57 -17.47
C HIS A 264 -15.34 -15.59 -18.61
N VAL A 265 -15.74 -16.07 -19.78
CA VAL A 265 -14.87 -16.26 -20.94
C VAL A 265 -15.53 -15.62 -22.17
N ALA A 266 -14.71 -14.99 -23.01
CA ALA A 266 -15.16 -14.41 -24.28
C ALA A 266 -14.14 -14.68 -25.38
N ASP A 267 -14.59 -14.58 -26.64
CA ASP A 267 -13.70 -14.53 -27.80
C ASP A 267 -12.69 -13.37 -27.63
N ARG A 268 -11.42 -13.63 -27.93
CA ARG A 268 -10.33 -12.68 -27.78
C ARG A 268 -10.52 -11.37 -28.55
N THR A 269 -11.33 -11.40 -29.59
CA THR A 269 -11.69 -10.22 -30.41
C THR A 269 -12.36 -9.12 -29.57
N LEU A 270 -13.14 -9.50 -28.55
CA LEU A 270 -13.73 -8.54 -27.62
C LEU A 270 -12.68 -7.68 -26.90
N TRP A 271 -11.61 -8.32 -26.46
CA TRP A 271 -10.52 -7.66 -25.75
C TRP A 271 -9.64 -6.81 -26.66
N LYS A 272 -9.56 -7.18 -27.95
CA LYS A 272 -8.91 -6.37 -28.99
C LYS A 272 -9.75 -5.10 -29.26
N THR A 273 -11.05 -5.26 -29.49
CA THR A 273 -11.96 -4.16 -29.77
C THR A 273 -12.03 -3.15 -28.62
N SER A 274 -12.00 -3.63 -27.40
CA SER A 274 -12.05 -2.77 -26.19
C SER A 274 -10.67 -2.19 -25.80
N GLY A 275 -9.59 -2.51 -26.50
CA GLY A 275 -8.24 -2.01 -26.24
C GLY A 275 -7.50 -2.70 -25.07
N HIS A 276 -8.11 -3.66 -24.39
CA HIS A 276 -7.48 -4.33 -23.22
C HIS A 276 -6.20 -5.07 -23.59
N LEU A 277 -6.07 -5.60 -24.79
CA LEU A 277 -4.85 -6.28 -25.23
C LEU A 277 -3.67 -5.32 -25.41
N ASP A 278 -3.92 -4.03 -25.63
CA ASP A 278 -2.86 -3.04 -25.84
C ASP A 278 -2.31 -2.52 -24.50
N PHE A 279 -3.16 -2.38 -23.48
CA PHE A 279 -2.78 -1.77 -22.19
C PHE A 279 -2.70 -2.74 -21.02
N TYR A 280 -3.35 -3.91 -21.12
CA TYR A 280 -3.54 -4.84 -20.01
C TYR A 280 -3.02 -6.25 -20.27
N ALA A 281 -2.38 -6.51 -21.40
CA ALA A 281 -1.94 -7.86 -21.82
C ALA A 281 -1.11 -8.58 -20.75
N GLU A 282 -0.22 -7.87 -20.07
CA GLU A 282 0.64 -8.43 -19.01
C GLU A 282 -0.14 -8.89 -17.76
N SER A 283 -1.31 -8.33 -17.53
CA SER A 283 -2.19 -8.67 -16.39
C SER A 283 -3.30 -9.65 -16.77
N MET A 284 -3.30 -10.18 -17.99
CA MET A 284 -4.28 -11.15 -18.45
C MET A 284 -3.67 -12.56 -18.45
N PHE A 285 -4.49 -13.56 -18.14
CA PHE A 285 -4.11 -14.95 -18.39
C PHE A 285 -3.92 -15.18 -19.87
N GLY A 286 -3.12 -16.17 -20.25
CA GLY A 286 -2.92 -16.53 -21.65
C GLY A 286 -4.24 -16.93 -22.35
N PRO A 287 -4.33 -16.80 -23.68
CA PRO A 287 -5.51 -17.23 -24.42
C PRO A 287 -5.65 -18.75 -24.41
N MET A 288 -6.88 -19.21 -24.54
CA MET A 288 -7.27 -20.61 -24.67
C MET A 288 -7.73 -20.86 -26.10
N ALA A 289 -7.04 -21.72 -26.85
CA ALA A 289 -7.46 -22.12 -28.18
C ALA A 289 -8.61 -23.12 -28.10
N VAL A 290 -9.77 -22.80 -28.70
CA VAL A 290 -10.96 -23.67 -28.77
C VAL A 290 -11.56 -23.48 -30.19
N ASP A 291 -11.76 -24.57 -30.93
CA ASP A 291 -12.43 -24.56 -32.22
C ASP A 291 -11.88 -23.52 -33.22
N GLU A 292 -10.58 -23.46 -33.36
CA GLU A 292 -9.86 -22.48 -34.22
C GLU A 292 -10.03 -21.00 -33.81
N ARG A 293 -10.50 -20.74 -32.61
CA ARG A 293 -10.63 -19.42 -32.01
C ARG A 293 -9.88 -19.32 -30.70
N ASP A 294 -9.40 -18.12 -30.40
CA ASP A 294 -8.83 -17.80 -29.12
C ASP A 294 -9.89 -17.23 -28.19
N TYR A 295 -10.08 -17.88 -27.05
CA TYR A 295 -10.89 -17.38 -25.95
C TYR A 295 -10.00 -16.81 -24.86
N GLN A 296 -10.54 -15.86 -24.12
CA GLN A 296 -9.85 -15.16 -23.04
C GLN A 296 -10.72 -15.10 -21.79
N ILE A 297 -10.17 -15.48 -20.66
CA ILE A 297 -10.83 -15.29 -19.38
C ILE A 297 -10.85 -13.80 -19.03
N LYS A 298 -11.95 -13.30 -18.49
CA LYS A 298 -12.17 -11.86 -18.28
C LYS A 298 -11.32 -11.26 -17.15
N PRO A 299 -10.53 -10.21 -17.41
CA PRO A 299 -9.86 -9.42 -16.39
C PRO A 299 -10.76 -8.29 -15.82
N MET A 300 -11.84 -7.96 -16.54
CA MET A 300 -12.79 -6.88 -16.22
C MET A 300 -14.18 -7.22 -16.76
N ASN A 301 -15.23 -6.58 -16.22
CA ASN A 301 -16.62 -6.77 -16.64
C ASN A 301 -17.07 -5.74 -17.71
N CYS A 302 -16.38 -4.58 -17.82
CA CYS A 302 -16.78 -3.46 -18.67
C CYS A 302 -17.17 -3.84 -20.10
N PRO A 303 -16.37 -4.63 -20.87
CA PRO A 303 -16.75 -4.96 -22.26
C PRO A 303 -18.05 -5.76 -22.37
N PHE A 304 -18.37 -6.59 -21.38
CA PHE A 304 -19.60 -7.37 -21.37
C PHE A 304 -20.82 -6.49 -21.10
N HIS A 305 -20.74 -5.52 -20.20
CA HIS A 305 -21.79 -4.54 -19.95
C HIS A 305 -22.04 -3.69 -21.21
N VAL A 306 -20.96 -3.26 -21.88
CA VAL A 306 -21.08 -2.52 -23.16
C VAL A 306 -21.73 -3.38 -24.25
N LEU A 307 -21.37 -4.67 -24.38
CA LEU A 307 -22.04 -5.58 -25.30
C LEU A 307 -23.52 -5.76 -24.98
N THR A 308 -23.84 -5.89 -23.69
CA THR A 308 -25.24 -5.97 -23.23
C THR A 308 -25.99 -4.68 -23.59
N TYR A 309 -25.37 -3.53 -23.40
CA TYR A 309 -25.96 -2.25 -23.82
C TYR A 309 -26.20 -2.20 -25.33
N ALA A 310 -25.25 -2.65 -26.12
CA ALA A 310 -25.30 -2.67 -27.59
C ALA A 310 -26.22 -3.77 -28.16
N SER A 311 -26.73 -4.69 -27.36
CA SER A 311 -27.52 -5.85 -27.84
C SER A 311 -28.85 -5.48 -28.48
N ARG A 312 -29.36 -4.25 -28.25
CA ARG A 312 -30.56 -3.69 -28.88
C ARG A 312 -30.43 -2.19 -29.07
N LEU A 313 -31.21 -1.63 -29.97
CA LEU A 313 -31.34 -0.19 -30.09
C LEU A 313 -31.98 0.39 -28.82
N ARG A 314 -31.41 1.48 -28.35
CA ARG A 314 -31.85 2.18 -27.13
C ARG A 314 -32.16 3.64 -27.46
N SER A 315 -33.17 4.17 -26.80
CA SER A 315 -33.47 5.60 -26.86
C SER A 315 -32.65 6.34 -25.80
N TYR A 316 -32.21 7.57 -26.12
CA TYR A 316 -31.61 8.46 -25.14
C TYR A 316 -32.55 8.77 -23.95
N ARG A 317 -33.86 8.55 -24.11
CA ARG A 317 -34.88 8.71 -23.07
C ARG A 317 -34.84 7.57 -22.02
N GLU A 318 -34.17 6.47 -22.32
CA GLU A 318 -33.95 5.38 -21.37
C GLU A 318 -32.79 5.68 -20.39
N LEU A 319 -32.01 6.72 -20.68
CA LEU A 319 -30.85 7.10 -19.90
C LEU A 319 -31.22 8.02 -18.71
N PRO A 320 -30.59 7.88 -17.55
CA PRO A 320 -29.46 6.98 -17.25
C PRO A 320 -29.90 5.53 -17.02
N ILE A 321 -29.07 4.59 -17.49
CA ILE A 321 -29.22 3.16 -17.19
C ILE A 321 -28.10 2.78 -16.23
N ARG A 322 -28.44 2.14 -15.11
CA ARG A 322 -27.50 1.72 -14.06
C ARG A 322 -27.52 0.21 -13.94
N TRP A 323 -26.42 -0.41 -14.30
CA TRP A 323 -26.26 -1.86 -14.19
C TRP A 323 -25.15 -2.22 -13.25
N ALA A 324 -25.41 -3.21 -12.41
CA ALA A 324 -24.45 -3.72 -11.44
C ALA A 324 -24.28 -5.24 -11.60
N GLU A 325 -23.11 -5.74 -11.24
CA GLU A 325 -22.77 -7.17 -11.25
C GLU A 325 -21.86 -7.52 -10.10
N LEU A 326 -22.13 -8.60 -9.39
CA LEU A 326 -21.12 -9.30 -8.62
C LEU A 326 -20.24 -10.09 -9.60
N GLY A 327 -19.38 -9.36 -10.30
CA GLY A 327 -18.64 -9.84 -11.45
C GLY A 327 -17.32 -10.49 -11.04
N THR A 328 -17.19 -11.82 -11.21
CA THR A 328 -15.91 -12.50 -10.96
C THR A 328 -14.96 -12.27 -12.12
N VAL A 329 -13.79 -11.76 -11.82
CA VAL A 329 -12.72 -11.46 -12.78
C VAL A 329 -11.43 -12.19 -12.40
N TYR A 330 -10.52 -12.31 -13.38
CA TYR A 330 -9.28 -13.05 -13.23
C TYR A 330 -8.12 -12.23 -13.78
N ARG A 331 -7.11 -11.96 -12.93
CA ARG A 331 -5.93 -11.19 -13.30
C ARG A 331 -4.67 -11.99 -13.07
N TYR A 332 -3.77 -11.98 -14.03
CA TYR A 332 -2.48 -12.59 -13.86
C TYR A 332 -1.59 -11.70 -12.98
N GLU A 333 -1.66 -11.95 -11.67
CA GLU A 333 -0.75 -11.31 -10.72
C GLU A 333 0.57 -12.07 -10.68
N ARG A 334 1.69 -11.33 -10.70
CA ARG A 334 3.03 -11.93 -10.64
C ARG A 334 3.25 -12.63 -9.29
N PRO A 335 4.05 -13.71 -9.25
CA PRO A 335 4.49 -14.29 -7.99
C PRO A 335 5.18 -13.22 -7.10
N GLY A 336 4.96 -13.29 -5.79
CA GLY A 336 5.55 -12.35 -4.82
C GLY A 336 4.77 -11.07 -4.55
N VAL A 337 3.81 -10.68 -5.42
CA VAL A 337 2.93 -9.51 -5.14
C VAL A 337 1.58 -9.89 -4.52
N MET A 338 1.23 -11.18 -4.53
CA MET A 338 -0.02 -11.68 -3.94
C MET A 338 -0.02 -11.56 -2.42
N HIS A 339 -1.16 -11.18 -1.85
CA HIS A 339 -1.27 -10.94 -0.42
C HIS A 339 -2.67 -11.27 0.12
N GLY A 340 -2.82 -12.45 0.72
CA GLY A 340 -4.07 -12.92 1.33
C GLY A 340 -5.26 -12.77 0.39
N LEU A 341 -6.34 -12.13 0.84
CA LEU A 341 -7.51 -11.76 0.02
C LEU A 341 -7.37 -10.38 -0.64
N MET A 342 -6.33 -9.60 -0.28
CA MET A 342 -6.16 -8.22 -0.76
C MET A 342 -5.64 -8.17 -2.19
N ARG A 343 -4.82 -9.16 -2.60
CA ARG A 343 -4.30 -9.25 -3.95
C ARG A 343 -4.21 -10.71 -4.39
N VAL A 344 -5.16 -11.10 -5.23
CA VAL A 344 -5.43 -12.46 -5.68
C VAL A 344 -5.58 -12.51 -7.19
N ARG A 345 -5.58 -13.73 -7.76
CA ARG A 345 -5.75 -13.92 -9.21
C ARG A 345 -7.20 -14.08 -9.64
N GLY A 346 -8.09 -14.54 -8.75
CA GLY A 346 -9.53 -14.66 -9.01
C GLY A 346 -10.33 -14.02 -7.88
N PHE A 347 -11.19 -13.07 -8.19
CA PHE A 347 -12.01 -12.36 -7.21
C PHE A 347 -13.30 -11.82 -7.81
N THR A 348 -14.28 -11.59 -6.96
CA THR A 348 -15.57 -11.02 -7.34
C THR A 348 -15.57 -9.53 -6.99
N GLN A 349 -15.91 -8.69 -7.97
CA GLN A 349 -16.07 -7.26 -7.79
C GLN A 349 -17.55 -6.93 -7.60
N ASP A 350 -17.82 -5.97 -6.75
CA ASP A 350 -19.05 -5.20 -6.69
C ASP A 350 -18.99 -4.10 -7.76
N ASP A 351 -19.16 -4.49 -9.00
CA ASP A 351 -18.93 -3.65 -10.18
C ASP A 351 -20.23 -3.04 -10.71
N ALA A 352 -20.19 -1.80 -11.17
CA ALA A 352 -21.32 -1.14 -11.76
C ALA A 352 -20.92 -0.22 -12.93
N HIS A 353 -21.80 -0.15 -13.94
CA HIS A 353 -21.64 0.74 -15.09
C HIS A 353 -22.89 1.56 -15.28
N VAL A 354 -22.71 2.87 -15.32
CA VAL A 354 -23.79 3.83 -15.57
C VAL A 354 -23.66 4.37 -17.00
N PHE A 355 -24.67 4.11 -17.81
CA PHE A 355 -24.79 4.66 -19.17
C PHE A 355 -25.65 5.93 -19.10
N CYS A 356 -25.08 7.07 -19.39
CA CYS A 356 -25.75 8.36 -19.24
C CYS A 356 -25.34 9.36 -20.32
N LEU A 357 -26.13 10.43 -20.49
CA LEU A 357 -25.77 11.56 -21.34
C LEU A 357 -24.69 12.43 -20.65
N PRO A 358 -23.92 13.22 -21.42
CA PRO A 358 -22.90 14.11 -20.87
C PRO A 358 -23.41 15.09 -19.80
N ASP A 359 -24.62 15.59 -19.96
CA ASP A 359 -25.28 16.50 -19.01
C ASP A 359 -25.78 15.82 -17.72
N GLN A 360 -25.92 14.49 -17.74
CA GLN A 360 -26.31 13.69 -16.57
C GLN A 360 -25.12 13.28 -15.70
N ILE A 361 -23.87 13.32 -16.22
CA ILE A 361 -22.67 12.81 -15.52
C ILE A 361 -22.53 13.39 -14.11
N GLY A 362 -22.69 14.70 -13.95
CA GLY A 362 -22.53 15.36 -12.66
C GLY A 362 -23.53 14.87 -11.60
N ALA A 363 -24.78 14.68 -11.99
CA ALA A 363 -25.84 14.18 -11.12
C ALA A 363 -25.61 12.70 -10.74
N GLU A 364 -25.17 11.88 -11.69
CA GLU A 364 -24.88 10.46 -11.43
C GLU A 364 -23.66 10.27 -10.50
N ILE A 365 -22.61 11.08 -10.66
CA ILE A 365 -21.45 11.04 -9.75
C ILE A 365 -21.87 11.42 -8.32
N LEU A 366 -22.65 12.51 -8.15
CA LEU A 366 -23.12 12.94 -6.84
C LEU A 366 -24.06 11.93 -6.19
N ARG A 367 -24.78 11.14 -6.99
CA ARG A 367 -25.65 10.06 -6.48
C ARG A 367 -24.84 8.88 -5.90
N VAL A 368 -23.70 8.56 -6.52
CA VAL A 368 -22.85 7.44 -6.08
C VAL A 368 -22.05 7.80 -4.83
N LEU A 369 -21.71 9.09 -4.62
CA LEU A 369 -20.99 9.59 -3.45
C LEU A 369 -21.89 9.78 -2.23
#